data_30a87ff10160a7b6957170cd76d46a8e
#
_entry.id   30a87ff10160a7b6957170cd76d46a8e
#
_cell.length_a   1.000
_cell.length_b   1.000
_cell.length_c   1.000
_cell.angle_alpha   90.00
_cell.angle_beta   90.00
_cell.angle_gamma   90.00
#
_symmetry.space_group_name_H-M   'P 1'
#
loop_
_entity.id
_entity.type
_entity.pdbx_description
1 polymer ?
#
loop_
_entity_poly.entity_id
_entity_poly.type
_entity_poly.pdbx_seq_one_letter_code
_entity_poly.pdbx_strand_id
1 'polypeptide(L)'
;MKQIIYEPEERVRISDSIPDYKPNYYTIDSVVFKDDSFQTEPIKFSKNLTCVIGGKSTGKSILLHNLAKAIDKEQVEQKENISKTSTKDVDEIAVFWADGKNDDERKIIYIPQTYLNRLSDEKESKTEIDSIIEDVVLIDEKIKTENMKMFDYIKSY
;
A
#
# COMPACT_ATOMS: atom_id res chain seq x y z
N MET A 1 6.98 -13.84 -25.14
CA MET A 1 7.16 -15.30 -25.23
C MET A 1 8.62 -15.76 -25.04
N LYS A 2 9.64 -15.11 -25.60
CA LYS A 2 11.04 -15.57 -25.45
C LYS A 2 11.56 -15.61 -23.99
N GLN A 3 11.11 -14.74 -23.13
CA GLN A 3 11.56 -14.67 -21.74
C GLN A 3 11.06 -15.84 -20.85
N ILE A 4 9.93 -16.45 -21.22
CA ILE A 4 9.38 -17.62 -20.50
C ILE A 4 10.28 -18.84 -20.64
N ILE A 5 11.05 -18.93 -21.74
CA ILE A 5 11.93 -20.06 -22.04
C ILE A 5 13.21 -20.04 -21.20
N TYR A 6 13.64 -18.88 -20.69
CA TYR A 6 14.91 -18.75 -19.98
C TYR A 6 14.86 -19.13 -18.50
N GLU A 7 13.73 -19.01 -17.85
CA GLU A 7 13.56 -19.34 -16.43
C GLU A 7 12.13 -19.83 -16.19
N PRO A 8 11.73 -20.97 -16.79
CA PRO A 8 10.34 -21.40 -16.75
C PRO A 8 9.84 -21.69 -15.32
N GLU A 9 10.70 -22.19 -14.44
CA GLU A 9 10.34 -22.55 -13.07
C GLU A 9 10.01 -21.34 -12.20
N GLU A 10 10.62 -20.18 -12.49
CA GLU A 10 10.36 -18.93 -11.78
C GLU A 10 9.27 -18.09 -12.44
N ARG A 11 9.07 -18.25 -13.76
CA ARG A 11 8.18 -17.37 -14.57
C ARG A 11 6.87 -18.02 -14.95
N VAL A 12 6.73 -19.32 -14.81
CA VAL A 12 5.51 -20.06 -15.14
C VAL A 12 5.07 -20.90 -13.96
N ARG A 13 3.86 -20.64 -13.49
CA ARG A 13 3.21 -21.46 -12.48
C ARG A 13 1.97 -22.11 -13.07
N ILE A 14 1.93 -23.43 -13.03
CA ILE A 14 0.73 -24.20 -13.37
C ILE A 14 0.01 -24.48 -12.06
N SER A 15 -1.19 -23.94 -11.92
CA SER A 15 -2.04 -24.15 -10.75
C SER A 15 -3.51 -24.16 -11.13
N ASP A 16 -4.35 -24.78 -10.33
CA ASP A 16 -5.80 -24.88 -10.55
C ASP A 16 -6.52 -23.54 -10.32
N SER A 17 -5.82 -22.55 -9.76
CA SER A 17 -6.35 -21.21 -9.51
C SER A 17 -5.46 -20.14 -10.15
N ILE A 18 -6.06 -19.01 -10.50
CA ILE A 18 -5.33 -17.84 -10.99
C ILE A 18 -4.44 -17.35 -9.84
N PRO A 19 -3.09 -17.29 -10.03
CA PRO A 19 -2.21 -16.72 -9.02
C PRO A 19 -2.57 -15.25 -8.80
N ASP A 20 -2.41 -14.78 -7.54
CA ASP A 20 -2.62 -13.38 -7.15
C ASP A 20 -4.04 -12.83 -7.38
N TYR A 21 -5.06 -13.66 -7.18
CA TYR A 21 -6.43 -13.15 -7.13
C TYR A 21 -6.57 -12.21 -5.93
N LYS A 22 -6.67 -10.90 -6.22
CA LYS A 22 -6.97 -9.88 -5.21
C LYS A 22 -8.46 -9.60 -5.20
N PRO A 23 -9.12 -9.71 -4.03
CA PRO A 23 -10.51 -9.30 -3.90
C PRO A 23 -10.71 -7.85 -4.33
N ASN A 24 -11.80 -7.56 -5.02
CA ASN A 24 -12.14 -6.19 -5.44
C ASN A 24 -12.23 -5.21 -4.27
N TYR A 25 -12.52 -5.72 -3.07
CA TYR A 25 -12.53 -4.97 -1.82
C TYR A 25 -11.18 -4.28 -1.53
N TYR A 26 -10.06 -4.93 -1.81
CA TYR A 26 -8.71 -4.38 -1.58
C TYR A 26 -8.11 -3.71 -2.82
N THR A 27 -8.89 -3.51 -3.86
CA THR A 27 -8.38 -2.99 -5.14
C THR A 27 -8.94 -1.59 -5.38
N ILE A 28 -8.06 -0.60 -5.46
CA ILE A 28 -8.41 0.74 -5.93
C ILE A 28 -8.55 0.68 -7.45
N ASP A 29 -9.71 1.07 -7.98
CA ASP A 29 -9.97 1.15 -9.42
C ASP A 29 -9.41 2.45 -9.99
N SER A 30 -9.78 3.57 -9.38
CA SER A 30 -9.39 4.88 -9.87
C SER A 30 -9.43 5.96 -8.79
N VAL A 31 -8.78 7.08 -9.08
CA VAL A 31 -8.81 8.29 -8.25
C VAL A 31 -9.11 9.50 -9.12
N VAL A 32 -9.88 10.43 -8.60
CA VAL A 32 -10.20 11.72 -9.24
C VAL A 32 -9.79 12.85 -8.31
N PHE A 33 -9.01 13.77 -8.83
CA PHE A 33 -8.69 15.03 -8.18
C PHE A 33 -9.63 16.11 -8.68
N LYS A 34 -10.23 16.85 -7.78
CA LYS A 34 -11.10 18.00 -8.13
C LYS A 34 -10.36 19.34 -8.06
N ASP A 35 -9.06 19.31 -7.85
CA ASP A 35 -8.19 20.47 -7.82
C ASP A 35 -7.68 20.77 -9.23
N ASP A 36 -7.85 22.00 -9.71
CA ASP A 36 -7.43 22.47 -11.04
C ASP A 36 -5.91 22.34 -11.28
N SER A 37 -5.11 22.17 -10.21
CA SER A 37 -3.67 21.92 -10.31
C SER A 37 -3.33 20.51 -10.77
N PHE A 38 -4.30 19.61 -10.80
CA PHE A 38 -4.16 18.21 -11.19
C PHE A 38 -5.08 17.87 -12.37
N GLN A 39 -4.79 16.72 -12.98
CA GLN A 39 -5.68 16.17 -14.00
C GLN A 39 -7.04 15.85 -13.38
N THR A 40 -8.11 16.40 -13.97
CA THR A 40 -9.49 16.15 -13.53
C THR A 40 -10.06 14.84 -14.03
N GLU A 41 -9.43 14.22 -15.05
CA GLU A 41 -9.83 12.89 -15.52
C GLU A 41 -9.41 11.80 -14.53
N PRO A 42 -10.21 10.71 -14.42
CA PRO A 42 -9.88 9.61 -13.53
C PRO A 42 -8.53 8.96 -13.85
N ILE A 43 -7.67 8.85 -12.86
CA ILE A 43 -6.41 8.09 -12.93
C ILE A 43 -6.73 6.66 -12.55
N LYS A 44 -6.64 5.74 -13.52
CA LYS A 44 -6.95 4.32 -13.31
C LYS A 44 -5.74 3.55 -12.80
N PHE A 45 -6.00 2.58 -11.92
CA PHE A 45 -4.99 1.71 -11.34
C PHE A 45 -5.13 0.27 -11.84
N SER A 46 -4.03 -0.44 -11.92
CA SER A 46 -4.01 -1.89 -12.17
C SER A 46 -4.38 -2.65 -10.88
N LYS A 47 -5.06 -3.76 -11.03
CA LYS A 47 -5.40 -4.63 -9.89
C LYS A 47 -4.18 -5.19 -9.15
N ASN A 48 -3.07 -5.37 -9.83
CA ASN A 48 -1.89 -6.01 -9.25
C ASN A 48 -0.81 -4.99 -8.89
N LEU A 49 -0.29 -4.26 -9.89
CA LEU A 49 0.78 -3.30 -9.70
C LEU A 49 0.55 -2.08 -10.59
N THR A 50 0.66 -0.90 -10.00
CA THR A 50 0.70 0.37 -10.72
C THR A 50 2.00 1.08 -10.41
N CYS A 51 2.76 1.44 -11.44
CA CYS A 51 3.98 2.23 -11.32
C CYS A 51 3.73 3.68 -11.72
N VAL A 52 4.09 4.62 -10.84
CA VAL A 52 4.05 6.06 -11.11
C VAL A 52 5.46 6.53 -11.46
N ILE A 53 5.68 6.91 -12.72
CA ILE A 53 6.98 7.29 -13.25
C ILE A 53 7.00 8.77 -13.59
N GLY A 54 8.12 9.43 -13.33
CA GLY A 54 8.32 10.85 -13.66
C GLY A 54 9.58 11.40 -13.03
N GLY A 55 10.03 12.56 -13.50
CA GLY A 55 11.19 13.28 -12.97
C GLY A 55 11.00 13.78 -11.53
N LYS A 56 12.02 14.45 -10.99
CA LYS A 56 11.92 15.14 -9.70
C LYS A 56 10.87 16.26 -9.79
N SER A 57 10.10 16.45 -8.73
CA SER A 57 9.07 17.50 -8.59
C SER A 57 7.89 17.40 -9.57
N THR A 58 7.63 16.23 -10.16
CA THR A 58 6.48 16.00 -11.05
C THR A 58 5.18 15.61 -10.33
N GLY A 59 5.13 15.71 -9.01
CA GLY A 59 3.91 15.45 -8.23
C GLY A 59 3.68 14.00 -7.81
N LYS A 60 4.59 13.04 -8.10
CA LYS A 60 4.41 11.62 -7.74
C LYS A 60 4.12 11.41 -6.26
N SER A 61 4.92 12.05 -5.39
CA SER A 61 4.74 11.93 -3.94
C SER A 61 3.45 12.61 -3.47
N ILE A 62 3.03 13.71 -4.13
CA ILE A 62 1.78 14.40 -3.85
C ILE A 62 0.60 13.49 -4.19
N LEU A 63 0.63 12.82 -5.35
CA LEU A 63 -0.39 11.85 -5.75
C LEU A 63 -0.55 10.74 -4.71
N LEU A 64 0.56 10.06 -4.36
CA LEU A 64 0.50 8.92 -3.44
C LEU A 64 0.12 9.34 -2.02
N HIS A 65 0.64 10.47 -1.54
CA HIS A 65 0.31 11.02 -0.23
C HIS A 65 -1.18 11.33 -0.10
N ASN A 66 -1.73 12.09 -1.04
CA ASN A 66 -3.12 12.51 -0.96
C ASN A 66 -4.09 11.33 -1.21
N LEU A 67 -3.72 10.37 -2.07
CA LEU A 67 -4.47 9.12 -2.21
C LEU A 67 -4.51 8.36 -0.88
N ALA A 68 -3.36 8.21 -0.22
CA ALA A 68 -3.27 7.54 1.07
C ALA A 68 -4.08 8.28 2.14
N LYS A 69 -3.97 9.61 2.20
CA LYS A 69 -4.67 10.47 3.16
C LYS A 69 -6.18 10.45 2.99
N ALA A 70 -6.66 10.29 1.75
CA ALA A 70 -8.09 10.16 1.46
C ALA A 70 -8.68 8.82 1.96
N ILE A 71 -7.84 7.79 2.16
CA ILE A 71 -8.28 6.46 2.62
C ILE A 71 -8.06 6.32 4.13
N ASP A 72 -6.86 6.67 4.62
CA ASP A 72 -6.45 6.52 6.02
C ASP A 72 -5.62 7.73 6.47
N LYS A 73 -6.34 8.77 6.84
CA LYS A 73 -5.76 10.05 7.26
C LYS A 73 -4.88 9.90 8.50
N GLU A 74 -5.33 9.09 9.45
CA GLU A 74 -4.62 8.91 10.73
C GLU A 74 -3.23 8.28 10.51
N GLN A 75 -3.16 7.24 9.69
CA GLN A 75 -1.88 6.59 9.35
C GLN A 75 -0.91 7.56 8.67
N VAL A 76 -1.41 8.40 7.73
CA VAL A 76 -0.56 9.36 7.02
C VAL A 76 -0.02 10.42 7.97
N GLU A 77 -0.85 10.99 8.84
CA GLU A 77 -0.43 11.99 9.82
C GLU A 77 0.60 11.42 10.82
N GLN A 78 0.44 10.18 11.26
CA GLN A 78 1.43 9.49 12.08
C GLN A 78 2.79 9.36 11.37
N LYS A 79 2.79 8.93 10.10
CA LYS A 79 4.03 8.79 9.31
C LYS A 79 4.71 10.13 9.03
N GLU A 80 3.94 11.20 8.79
CA GLU A 80 4.48 12.55 8.63
C GLU A 80 5.13 13.08 9.91
N ASN A 81 4.49 12.87 11.06
CA ASN A 81 5.05 13.25 12.35
C ASN A 81 6.36 12.54 12.65
N ILE A 82 6.46 11.25 12.37
CA ILE A 82 7.69 10.47 12.54
C ILE A 82 8.77 10.95 11.58
N SER A 83 8.46 11.16 10.31
CA SER A 83 9.42 11.56 9.28
C SER A 83 9.77 13.04 9.31
N LYS A 84 9.05 13.85 10.08
CA LYS A 84 9.16 15.33 10.14
C LYS A 84 9.10 15.96 8.74
N THR A 85 8.30 15.38 7.86
CA THR A 85 8.08 15.86 6.50
C THR A 85 6.61 16.14 6.31
N SER A 86 6.30 17.19 5.58
CA SER A 86 4.93 17.46 5.12
C SER A 86 4.89 17.44 3.60
N THR A 87 3.81 16.93 3.06
CA THR A 87 3.55 16.94 1.62
C THR A 87 2.38 17.89 1.35
N LYS A 88 2.36 18.51 0.17
CA LYS A 88 1.26 19.40 -0.21
C LYS A 88 -0.06 18.64 -0.20
N ASP A 89 -1.02 19.11 0.58
CA ASP A 89 -2.39 18.61 0.57
C ASP A 89 -3.15 19.10 -0.66
N VAL A 90 -4.06 18.29 -1.13
CA VAL A 90 -5.04 18.59 -2.19
C VAL A 90 -6.43 18.53 -1.58
N ASP A 91 -7.24 19.56 -1.83
CA ASP A 91 -8.47 19.80 -1.08
C ASP A 91 -9.55 18.74 -1.35
N GLU A 92 -9.69 18.25 -2.57
CA GLU A 92 -10.74 17.28 -2.89
C GLU A 92 -10.22 16.10 -3.72
N ILE A 93 -10.28 14.91 -3.12
CA ILE A 93 -9.95 13.63 -3.77
C ILE A 93 -11.12 12.66 -3.59
N ALA A 94 -11.49 11.99 -4.69
CA ALA A 94 -12.43 10.88 -4.65
C ALA A 94 -11.71 9.58 -5.04
N VAL A 95 -11.78 8.57 -4.17
CA VAL A 95 -11.21 7.24 -4.40
C VAL A 95 -12.33 6.28 -4.76
N PHE A 96 -12.16 5.54 -5.84
CA PHE A 96 -13.11 4.54 -6.32
C PHE A 96 -12.51 3.14 -6.20
N TRP A 97 -13.22 2.25 -5.54
CA TRP A 97 -12.82 0.88 -5.33
C TRP A 97 -13.39 -0.04 -6.41
N ALA A 98 -12.71 -1.13 -6.71
CA ALA A 98 -13.12 -2.05 -7.77
C ALA A 98 -14.42 -2.83 -7.47
N ASP A 99 -14.90 -2.82 -6.22
CA ASP A 99 -16.19 -3.39 -5.83
C ASP A 99 -17.34 -2.35 -5.89
N GLY A 100 -17.03 -1.11 -6.26
CA GLY A 100 -18.00 -0.01 -6.36
C GLY A 100 -18.54 0.53 -5.02
N LYS A 101 -17.96 0.11 -3.90
CA LYS A 101 -18.36 0.57 -2.57
C LYS A 101 -17.40 1.62 -2.06
N ASN A 102 -17.91 2.68 -1.46
CA ASN A 102 -17.16 3.65 -0.69
C ASN A 102 -17.53 3.43 0.77
N ASP A 103 -16.66 2.78 1.52
CA ASP A 103 -16.76 2.66 2.98
C ASP A 103 -15.48 3.24 3.60
N ASP A 104 -15.62 3.84 4.78
CA ASP A 104 -14.54 4.51 5.50
C ASP A 104 -13.72 3.52 6.35
N GLU A 105 -14.03 2.22 6.31
CA GLU A 105 -13.35 1.21 7.12
C GLU A 105 -12.14 0.58 6.43
N ARG A 106 -11.89 0.95 5.17
CA ARG A 106 -10.78 0.39 4.39
C ARG A 106 -9.44 0.91 4.86
N LYS A 107 -8.50 0.00 4.99
CA LYS A 107 -7.14 0.31 5.41
C LYS A 107 -6.15 0.10 4.27
N ILE A 108 -5.10 0.89 4.32
CA ILE A 108 -3.95 0.78 3.41
C ILE A 108 -2.67 0.73 4.23
N ILE A 109 -1.56 0.39 3.57
CA ILE A 109 -0.23 0.60 4.12
C ILE A 109 0.45 1.67 3.29
N TYR A 110 0.64 2.84 3.90
CA TYR A 110 1.34 3.95 3.29
C TYR A 110 2.79 4.00 3.77
N ILE A 111 3.74 3.94 2.82
CA ILE A 111 5.18 3.97 3.11
C ILE A 111 5.80 5.14 2.35
N PRO A 112 5.98 6.32 2.99
CA PRO A 112 6.64 7.45 2.35
C PRO A 112 8.14 7.19 2.18
N GLN A 113 8.73 7.75 1.13
CA GLN A 113 10.16 7.58 0.82
C GLN A 113 11.07 8.01 1.98
N THR A 114 10.75 9.11 2.65
CA THR A 114 11.52 9.64 3.79
C THR A 114 11.51 8.70 4.99
N TYR A 115 10.44 7.94 5.15
CA TYR A 115 10.33 6.93 6.19
C TYR A 115 11.27 5.75 5.93
N LEU A 116 11.36 5.28 4.68
CA LEU A 116 12.30 4.20 4.30
C LEU A 116 13.77 4.57 4.56
N ASN A 117 14.14 5.85 4.35
CA ASN A 117 15.51 6.30 4.60
C ASN A 117 15.89 6.22 6.11
N ARG A 118 14.93 6.43 7.01
CA ARG A 118 15.15 6.32 8.46
C ARG A 118 15.24 4.88 8.92
N LEU A 119 14.51 3.96 8.28
CA LEU A 119 14.54 2.54 8.63
C LEU A 119 15.94 1.93 8.49
N SER A 120 16.79 2.51 7.64
CA SER A 120 18.17 2.04 7.45
C SER A 120 19.13 2.53 8.52
N ASP A 121 18.78 3.55 9.30
CA ASP A 121 19.66 4.21 10.26
C ASP A 121 19.48 3.72 11.72
N GLU A 122 18.42 2.98 12.01
CA GLU A 122 18.12 2.51 13.36
C GLU A 122 18.84 1.20 13.71
N LYS A 123 19.59 1.23 14.81
CA LYS A 123 20.38 0.09 15.32
C LYS A 123 19.68 -0.71 16.43
N GLU A 124 18.37 -0.55 16.62
CA GLU A 124 17.65 -1.19 17.71
C GLU A 124 16.99 -2.52 17.32
N SER A 125 16.72 -3.37 18.31
CA SER A 125 16.40 -4.79 18.22
C SER A 125 15.07 -5.16 17.55
N LYS A 126 14.19 -4.19 17.31
CA LYS A 126 12.99 -4.33 16.50
C LYS A 126 12.95 -3.14 15.53
N THR A 127 13.25 -3.39 14.26
CA THR A 127 13.27 -2.33 13.26
C THR A 127 11.85 -1.94 12.90
N GLU A 128 11.63 -0.69 12.48
CA GLU A 128 10.34 -0.27 11.93
C GLU A 128 9.97 -1.10 10.67
N ILE A 129 10.96 -1.72 10.00
CA ILE A 129 10.74 -2.70 8.92
C ILE A 129 9.96 -3.90 9.44
N ASP A 130 10.30 -4.42 10.63
CA ASP A 130 9.57 -5.54 11.24
C ASP A 130 8.12 -5.16 11.52
N SER A 131 7.87 -3.91 11.94
CA SER A 131 6.50 -3.40 12.13
C SER A 131 5.73 -3.31 10.82
N ILE A 132 6.36 -2.86 9.74
CA ILE A 132 5.73 -2.83 8.40
C ILE A 132 5.42 -4.25 7.92
N ILE A 133 6.36 -5.18 8.10
CA ILE A 133 6.17 -6.59 7.74
C ILE A 133 5.02 -7.18 8.57
N GLU A 134 4.98 -6.91 9.86
CA GLU A 134 3.86 -7.31 10.72
C GLU A 134 2.53 -6.73 10.22
N ASP A 135 2.47 -5.44 9.91
CA ASP A 135 1.26 -4.79 9.39
C ASP A 135 0.79 -5.44 8.08
N VAL A 136 1.72 -5.74 7.15
CA VAL A 136 1.40 -6.42 5.88
C VAL A 136 0.88 -7.83 6.11
N VAL A 137 1.56 -8.58 6.99
CA VAL A 137 1.22 -9.97 7.29
C VAL A 137 -0.11 -10.06 8.04
N LEU A 138 -0.39 -9.11 8.93
CA LEU A 138 -1.62 -9.09 9.75
C LEU A 138 -2.87 -8.58 9.00
N ILE A 139 -2.74 -8.09 7.77
CA ILE A 139 -3.88 -7.78 6.89
C ILE A 139 -4.65 -9.06 6.51
N ASP A 140 -3.95 -10.19 6.36
CA ASP A 140 -4.63 -11.47 6.11
C ASP A 140 -5.21 -12.01 7.43
N GLU A 141 -6.55 -12.07 7.53
CA GLU A 141 -7.24 -12.53 8.73
C GLU A 141 -6.87 -13.96 9.13
N LYS A 142 -6.51 -14.83 8.18
CA LYS A 142 -6.06 -16.20 8.48
C LYS A 142 -4.73 -16.18 9.18
N ILE A 143 -3.78 -15.39 8.68
CA ILE A 143 -2.45 -15.25 9.27
C ILE A 143 -2.55 -14.59 10.64
N LYS A 144 -3.41 -13.56 10.78
CA LYS A 144 -3.69 -12.91 12.06
C LYS A 144 -4.19 -13.89 13.11
N THR A 145 -5.13 -14.75 12.74
CA THR A 145 -5.71 -15.74 13.64
C THR A 145 -4.69 -16.80 14.06
N GLU A 146 -3.83 -17.25 13.14
CA GLU A 146 -2.77 -18.21 13.44
C GLU A 146 -1.68 -17.60 14.30
N ASN A 147 -1.33 -16.34 14.05
CA ASN A 147 -0.34 -15.61 14.84
C ASN A 147 -0.83 -15.38 16.29
N MET A 148 -2.10 -15.03 16.47
CA MET A 148 -2.71 -14.93 17.81
C MET A 148 -2.65 -16.24 18.56
N LYS A 149 -2.98 -17.37 17.92
CA LYS A 149 -2.89 -18.70 18.53
C LYS A 149 -1.45 -19.05 18.93
N MET A 150 -0.47 -18.69 18.14
CA MET A 150 0.95 -18.90 18.44
C MET A 150 1.41 -18.07 19.64
N PHE A 151 0.99 -16.81 19.74
CA PHE A 151 1.28 -15.94 20.89
C PHE A 151 0.64 -16.47 22.17
N ASP A 152 -0.61 -16.95 22.12
CA ASP A 152 -1.30 -17.52 23.28
C ASP A 152 -0.59 -18.82 23.73
N TYR A 153 -0.14 -19.63 22.79
CA TYR A 153 0.64 -20.83 23.08
C TYR A 153 1.97 -20.50 23.77
N ILE A 154 2.72 -19.50 23.29
CA ILE A 154 3.99 -19.06 23.89
C ILE A 154 3.80 -18.51 25.32
N LYS A 155 2.71 -17.78 25.56
CA LYS A 155 2.38 -17.23 26.90
C LYS A 155 1.93 -18.28 27.90
N SER A 156 1.55 -19.47 27.44
CA SER A 156 1.11 -20.59 28.29
C SER A 156 2.26 -21.44 28.85
N TYR A 157 3.48 -21.18 28.39
CA TYR A 157 4.73 -21.77 28.87
C TYR A 157 5.54 -20.78 29.70
#